data_d57853cd98a7ef861e1ca5d22d9740a2
#
_entry.id   d57853cd98a7ef861e1ca5d22d9740a2
#
_cell.length_a   1.000
_cell.length_b   1.000
_cell.length_c   1.000
_cell.angle_alpha   90.00
_cell.angle_beta   90.00
_cell.angle_gamma   90.00
#
_symmetry.space_group_name_H-M   'P 1'
#
loop_
_entity.id
_entity.type
_entity.pdbx_description
1 polymer ?
#
loop_
_entity_poly.entity_id
_entity_poly.type
_entity_poly.pdbx_seq_one_letter_code
_entity_poly.pdbx_strand_id
1 'polypeptide(L)'
;MKSFIKTSLIYFFIFELIFQFLIFFNFKFIKIPDLFYNGYCDQKYWNFNEREILFNSETEYHPILSYVKKDLAVPKSLKDSFLIEDNNFESNKISLYGSSYLNHKEFKLLINNNENLNYKNYALNSYGLDQIFLSYKLTAHLNQNRTIIFGFLLEDLDRSIFYNRDYEKVLIKNENSEFIITNTPVNIEKKNSSSFDFYLIKFLSNFKNLIKNDFDPRLDKCHISKKEDLLNYYINEILKTSSKFNQKLVFITFNLKEDLIKKPTWRYETTKKLLKNSSIIHVDSYALLKNKSQSNLDEINTYFGDDKHNNKKSFEYIIDDLFRKL
;
A
#
# COMPACT_ATOMS: atom_id res chain seq x y z
N MET A 1 -13.43 -18.79 -47.20
CA MET A 1 -13.95 -18.29 -45.91
C MET A 1 -14.03 -19.37 -44.81
N LYS A 2 -14.72 -20.51 -45.01
CA LYS A 2 -14.82 -21.59 -43.99
C LYS A 2 -13.45 -22.15 -43.56
N SER A 3 -12.52 -22.37 -44.51
CA SER A 3 -11.16 -22.85 -44.19
C SER A 3 -10.38 -21.84 -43.34
N PHE A 4 -10.43 -20.55 -43.64
CA PHE A 4 -9.76 -19.50 -42.89
C PHE A 4 -10.26 -19.43 -41.45
N ILE A 5 -11.58 -19.47 -41.24
CA ILE A 5 -12.18 -19.44 -39.88
C ILE A 5 -11.73 -20.69 -39.10
N LYS A 6 -11.72 -21.85 -39.69
CA LYS A 6 -11.26 -23.09 -39.04
C LYS A 6 -9.81 -23.02 -38.65
N THR A 7 -8.95 -22.51 -39.51
CA THR A 7 -7.52 -22.32 -39.21
C THR A 7 -7.29 -21.31 -38.12
N SER A 8 -8.00 -20.17 -38.13
CA SER A 8 -7.91 -19.13 -37.07
C SER A 8 -8.35 -19.65 -35.72
N LEU A 9 -9.40 -20.46 -35.64
CA LEU A 9 -9.83 -21.08 -34.37
C LEU A 9 -8.78 -22.05 -33.83
N ILE A 10 -8.15 -22.85 -34.72
CA ILE A 10 -7.08 -23.78 -34.30
C ILE A 10 -5.92 -23.00 -33.68
N TYR A 11 -5.44 -21.93 -34.32
CA TYR A 11 -4.38 -21.10 -33.76
C TYR A 11 -4.79 -20.42 -32.44
N PHE A 12 -6.03 -19.94 -32.37
CA PHE A 12 -6.54 -19.35 -31.11
C PHE A 12 -6.44 -20.36 -29.96
N PHE A 13 -6.89 -21.59 -30.14
CA PHE A 13 -6.81 -22.61 -29.11
C PHE A 13 -5.37 -23.03 -28.78
N ILE A 14 -4.48 -23.08 -29.77
CA ILE A 14 -3.07 -23.39 -29.53
C ILE A 14 -2.42 -22.30 -28.68
N PHE A 15 -2.62 -21.03 -29.01
CA PHE A 15 -2.08 -19.92 -28.22
C PHE A 15 -2.69 -19.86 -26.83
N GLU A 16 -4.00 -20.10 -26.70
CA GLU A 16 -4.65 -20.15 -25.39
C GLU A 16 -4.05 -21.25 -24.52
N LEU A 17 -3.84 -22.46 -25.05
CA LEU A 17 -3.19 -23.55 -24.33
C LEU A 17 -1.76 -23.20 -23.91
N ILE A 18 -1.01 -22.50 -24.75
CA ILE A 18 0.33 -22.01 -24.41
C ILE A 18 0.24 -21.04 -23.22
N PHE A 19 -0.68 -20.07 -23.25
CA PHE A 19 -0.84 -19.13 -22.12
C PHE A 19 -1.31 -19.83 -20.85
N GLN A 20 -2.27 -20.75 -20.93
CA GLN A 20 -2.71 -21.57 -19.78
C GLN A 20 -1.53 -22.31 -19.16
N PHE A 21 -0.70 -22.96 -20.01
CA PHE A 21 0.50 -23.66 -19.57
C PHE A 21 1.50 -22.72 -18.89
N LEU A 22 1.82 -21.61 -19.51
CA LEU A 22 2.78 -20.63 -19.00
C LEU A 22 2.32 -20.05 -17.66
N ILE A 23 1.03 -19.79 -17.48
CA ILE A 23 0.45 -19.29 -16.24
C ILE A 23 0.44 -20.39 -15.17
N PHE A 24 0.05 -21.61 -15.54
CA PHE A 24 0.05 -22.75 -14.62
C PHE A 24 1.45 -23.02 -14.03
N PHE A 25 2.49 -22.97 -14.85
CA PHE A 25 3.88 -23.15 -14.42
C PHE A 25 4.54 -21.87 -13.88
N ASN A 26 3.80 -20.79 -13.77
CA ASN A 26 4.25 -19.54 -13.14
C ASN A 26 5.58 -19.01 -13.68
N PHE A 27 5.74 -18.96 -15.00
CA PHE A 27 6.94 -18.42 -15.61
C PHE A 27 7.15 -16.94 -15.27
N LYS A 28 8.36 -16.57 -14.88
CA LYS A 28 8.71 -15.21 -14.37
C LYS A 28 8.35 -14.06 -15.31
N PHE A 29 8.35 -14.24 -16.62
CA PHE A 29 8.03 -13.20 -17.59
C PHE A 29 6.51 -12.91 -17.70
N ILE A 30 5.66 -13.80 -17.17
CA ILE A 30 4.21 -13.61 -17.13
C ILE A 30 3.75 -12.84 -15.89
N LYS A 31 4.69 -12.42 -15.06
CA LYS A 31 4.42 -11.61 -13.85
C LYS A 31 4.04 -10.15 -14.14
N ILE A 32 3.58 -9.84 -15.33
CA ILE A 32 2.92 -8.57 -15.61
C ILE A 32 1.41 -8.84 -15.45
N PRO A 33 0.86 -8.66 -14.22
CA PRO A 33 -0.52 -9.05 -13.91
C PRO A 33 -1.52 -8.42 -14.87
N ASP A 34 -1.25 -7.18 -15.25
CA ASP A 34 -2.13 -6.37 -16.09
C ASP A 34 -2.28 -6.87 -17.52
N LEU A 35 -1.42 -7.76 -17.99
CA LEU A 35 -1.55 -8.38 -19.33
C LEU A 35 -2.58 -9.50 -19.38
N PHE A 36 -2.84 -10.17 -18.26
CA PHE A 36 -3.64 -11.39 -18.21
C PHE A 36 -4.91 -11.26 -17.38
N TYR A 37 -5.16 -10.11 -16.76
CA TYR A 37 -6.35 -9.86 -15.95
C TYR A 37 -7.38 -8.98 -16.68
N ASN A 38 -8.57 -8.82 -16.09
CA ASN A 38 -9.79 -8.31 -16.74
C ASN A 38 -9.72 -6.87 -17.26
N GLY A 39 -8.56 -6.34 -17.47
CA GLY A 39 -8.30 -5.02 -18.00
C GLY A 39 -7.42 -4.20 -17.08
N TYR A 40 -6.82 -3.19 -17.65
CA TYR A 40 -5.82 -2.32 -17.03
C TYR A 40 -6.29 -1.67 -15.71
N CYS A 41 -7.60 -1.53 -15.50
CA CYS A 41 -8.19 -0.91 -14.31
C CYS A 41 -9.02 -1.88 -13.48
N ASP A 42 -8.80 -3.19 -13.58
CA ASP A 42 -9.52 -4.16 -12.77
C ASP A 42 -9.09 -4.04 -11.30
N GLN A 43 -10.06 -4.10 -10.40
CA GLN A 43 -9.84 -4.14 -8.96
C GLN A 43 -9.36 -5.51 -8.45
N LYS A 44 -9.29 -6.50 -9.32
CA LYS A 44 -8.69 -7.80 -9.05
C LYS A 44 -7.24 -7.78 -9.47
N TYR A 45 -6.34 -7.34 -8.61
CA TYR A 45 -4.92 -7.53 -8.81
C TYR A 45 -4.51 -8.89 -8.26
N TRP A 46 -3.65 -9.58 -8.98
CA TRP A 46 -3.26 -10.94 -8.65
C TRP A 46 -1.76 -11.13 -8.78
N ASN A 47 -1.08 -11.52 -7.69
CA ASN A 47 0.29 -11.99 -7.74
C ASN A 47 0.36 -13.43 -7.19
N PHE A 48 0.85 -14.35 -8.01
CA PHE A 48 0.83 -15.78 -7.69
C PHE A 48 1.87 -16.24 -6.67
N ASN A 49 2.83 -15.41 -6.28
CA ASN A 49 4.08 -15.87 -5.70
C ASN A 49 4.32 -15.62 -4.22
N GLU A 50 3.46 -14.90 -3.50
CA GLU A 50 3.85 -14.39 -2.19
C GLU A 50 3.06 -14.94 -1.00
N ARG A 51 2.29 -16.01 -1.15
CA ARG A 51 1.56 -16.60 -0.02
C ARG A 51 2.46 -17.05 1.13
N GLU A 52 3.67 -17.52 0.83
CA GLU A 52 4.62 -17.98 1.86
C GLU A 52 5.24 -16.85 2.67
N ILE A 53 5.26 -15.62 2.13
CA ILE A 53 5.91 -14.46 2.76
C ILE A 53 5.03 -13.80 3.82
N LEU A 54 3.70 -13.92 3.71
CA LEU A 54 2.74 -13.25 4.61
C LEU A 54 2.71 -13.84 6.02
N PHE A 55 2.92 -15.15 6.13
CA PHE A 55 2.93 -15.89 7.40
C PHE A 55 4.34 -16.41 7.67
N ASN A 56 5.16 -15.57 8.23
CA ASN A 56 6.49 -15.93 8.71
C ASN A 56 6.48 -16.06 10.25
N SER A 57 7.66 -16.23 10.85
CA SER A 57 7.80 -16.29 12.31
C SER A 57 7.26 -15.06 13.04
N GLU A 58 7.18 -13.90 12.37
CA GLU A 58 6.84 -12.60 12.95
C GLU A 58 5.37 -12.20 12.75
N THR A 59 4.65 -12.83 11.82
CA THR A 59 3.28 -12.45 11.46
C THR A 59 2.28 -13.57 11.62
N GLU A 60 1.02 -13.22 11.90
CA GLU A 60 -0.11 -14.13 12.01
C GLU A 60 -1.34 -13.63 11.27
N TYR A 61 -2.29 -14.52 11.02
CA TYR A 61 -3.56 -14.19 10.38
C TYR A 61 -4.41 -13.21 11.20
N HIS A 62 -5.03 -12.27 10.49
CA HIS A 62 -5.99 -11.35 11.07
C HIS A 62 -7.24 -11.20 10.16
N PRO A 63 -8.47 -11.33 10.70
CA PRO A 63 -9.69 -11.39 9.90
C PRO A 63 -10.03 -10.08 9.15
N ILE A 64 -9.50 -8.94 9.59
CA ILE A 64 -9.72 -7.64 8.94
C ILE A 64 -8.48 -7.21 8.15
N LEU A 65 -7.29 -7.36 8.72
CA LEU A 65 -6.05 -6.84 8.13
C LEU A 65 -5.32 -7.86 7.26
N SER A 66 -5.85 -9.07 7.11
CA SER A 66 -5.24 -10.25 6.50
C SER A 66 -4.12 -10.82 7.36
N TYR A 67 -3.20 -10.02 7.84
CA TYR A 67 -2.12 -10.40 8.75
C TYR A 67 -1.68 -9.21 9.63
N VAL A 68 -1.11 -9.55 10.79
CA VAL A 68 -0.57 -8.61 11.78
C VAL A 68 0.71 -9.16 12.38
N LYS A 69 1.47 -8.33 13.08
CA LYS A 69 2.61 -8.81 13.89
C LYS A 69 2.12 -9.56 15.12
N LYS A 70 2.77 -10.69 15.44
CA LYS A 70 2.41 -11.55 16.59
C LYS A 70 2.66 -10.89 17.94
N ASP A 71 3.63 -10.01 18.03
CA ASP A 71 4.02 -9.29 19.25
C ASP A 71 3.13 -8.09 19.58
N LEU A 72 2.16 -7.79 18.72
CA LEU A 72 1.25 -6.66 18.89
C LEU A 72 -0.19 -7.13 19.12
N ALA A 73 -0.80 -6.64 20.20
CA ALA A 73 -2.22 -6.87 20.44
C ALA A 73 -3.05 -6.03 19.46
N VAL A 74 -3.61 -6.68 18.42
CA VAL A 74 -4.51 -6.04 17.46
C VAL A 74 -5.89 -6.68 17.60
N PRO A 75 -6.94 -5.92 17.97
CA PRO A 75 -8.30 -6.44 18.10
C PRO A 75 -8.83 -7.05 16.80
N LYS A 76 -9.44 -8.23 16.89
CA LYS A 76 -9.97 -8.98 15.72
C LYS A 76 -11.27 -8.42 15.17
N SER A 77 -11.93 -7.50 15.87
CA SER A 77 -13.09 -6.79 15.38
C SER A 77 -13.07 -5.33 15.79
N LEU A 78 -13.77 -4.47 15.03
CA LEU A 78 -13.90 -3.05 15.38
C LEU A 78 -14.77 -2.86 16.64
N LYS A 79 -15.62 -3.82 16.99
CA LYS A 79 -16.44 -3.77 18.21
C LYS A 79 -15.60 -4.04 19.46
N ASP A 80 -14.63 -4.95 19.35
CA ASP A 80 -13.76 -5.33 20.48
C ASP A 80 -12.68 -4.27 20.74
N SER A 81 -12.47 -3.37 19.79
CA SER A 81 -11.46 -2.30 19.90
C SER A 81 -11.69 -1.31 21.06
N PHE A 82 -12.83 -1.37 21.75
CA PHE A 82 -13.14 -0.51 22.88
C PHE A 82 -13.00 -1.19 24.25
N LEU A 83 -12.67 -2.48 24.27
CA LEU A 83 -12.67 -3.30 25.48
C LEU A 83 -11.30 -3.48 26.15
N ILE A 84 -10.23 -3.07 25.47
CA ILE A 84 -8.86 -3.22 25.97
C ILE A 84 -8.39 -1.85 26.46
N GLU A 85 -8.18 -1.70 27.77
CA GLU A 85 -7.55 -0.51 28.36
C GLU A 85 -6.04 -0.73 28.49
N ASP A 86 -5.24 0.13 27.87
CA ASP A 86 -3.79 0.21 28.10
C ASP A 86 -3.55 1.33 29.09
N ASN A 87 -3.42 1.00 30.37
CA ASN A 87 -3.28 1.96 31.47
C ASN A 87 -1.84 2.53 31.63
N ASN A 88 -0.92 2.25 30.72
CA ASN A 88 0.46 2.73 30.80
C ASN A 88 0.63 4.09 30.13
N PHE A 89 0.51 5.15 30.90
CA PHE A 89 0.73 6.54 30.48
C PHE A 89 2.22 6.93 30.62
N GLU A 90 2.99 6.80 29.55
CA GLU A 90 4.32 7.39 29.45
C GLU A 90 4.38 8.40 28.31
N SER A 91 4.85 9.60 28.60
CA SER A 91 4.72 10.80 27.74
C SER A 91 5.53 10.82 26.45
N ASN A 92 6.49 9.90 26.25
CA ASN A 92 7.39 9.89 25.08
C ASN A 92 7.15 8.72 24.13
N LYS A 93 5.90 8.27 24.00
CA LYS A 93 5.57 7.08 23.21
C LYS A 93 5.11 7.45 21.81
N ILE A 94 5.74 6.81 20.83
CA ILE A 94 5.38 6.90 19.41
C ILE A 94 4.70 5.60 18.98
N SER A 95 3.72 5.71 18.07
CA SER A 95 3.16 4.56 17.38
C SER A 95 3.25 4.76 15.88
N LEU A 96 3.87 3.80 15.19
CA LEU A 96 4.13 3.84 13.75
C LEU A 96 3.08 3.00 13.02
N TYR A 97 2.43 3.58 12.02
CA TYR A 97 1.48 2.91 11.13
C TYR A 97 1.92 3.14 9.69
N GLY A 98 2.14 2.07 8.93
CA GLY A 98 2.65 2.27 7.59
C GLY A 98 2.86 0.98 6.79
N SER A 99 3.49 1.16 5.66
CA SER A 99 3.91 0.08 4.76
C SER A 99 5.38 -0.31 4.97
N SER A 100 5.98 -0.94 3.95
CA SER A 100 7.38 -1.39 3.98
C SER A 100 8.39 -0.29 4.32
N TYR A 101 8.09 0.97 4.05
CA TYR A 101 9.01 2.08 4.33
C TYR A 101 9.24 2.30 5.83
N LEU A 102 8.19 2.30 6.67
CA LEU A 102 8.34 2.36 8.13
C LEU A 102 8.78 1.03 8.74
N ASN A 103 8.56 -0.08 8.04
CA ASN A 103 9.04 -1.39 8.46
C ASN A 103 10.47 -1.69 7.96
N HIS A 104 11.06 -0.78 7.17
CA HIS A 104 12.40 -0.96 6.61
C HIS A 104 13.47 -0.99 7.72
N LYS A 105 14.46 -1.86 7.55
CA LYS A 105 15.55 -2.06 8.53
C LYS A 105 16.26 -0.76 8.89
N GLU A 106 16.65 0.03 7.86
CA GLU A 106 17.38 1.29 8.07
C GLU A 106 16.53 2.33 8.83
N PHE A 107 15.24 2.46 8.49
CA PHE A 107 14.35 3.36 9.22
C PHE A 107 14.24 2.96 10.69
N LYS A 108 14.05 1.67 10.98
CA LYS A 108 13.96 1.16 12.35
C LYS A 108 15.26 1.38 13.13
N LEU A 109 16.42 1.16 12.51
CA LEU A 109 17.71 1.41 13.15
C LEU A 109 17.90 2.88 13.52
N LEU A 110 17.53 3.81 12.64
CA LEU A 110 17.67 5.25 12.89
C LEU A 110 16.72 5.74 14.00
N ILE A 111 15.48 5.22 14.05
CA ILE A 111 14.56 5.51 15.15
C ILE A 111 15.09 4.94 16.48
N ASN A 112 15.62 3.70 16.48
CA ASN A 112 16.15 3.05 17.68
C ASN A 112 17.38 3.76 18.25
N ASN A 113 18.19 4.38 17.39
CA ASN A 113 19.36 5.13 17.83
C ASN A 113 19.00 6.38 18.66
N ASN A 114 17.74 6.76 18.70
CA ASN A 114 17.26 7.82 19.57
C ASN A 114 16.81 7.21 20.91
N GLU A 115 17.73 7.11 21.87
CA GLU A 115 17.60 6.40 23.14
C GLU A 115 16.38 6.79 23.99
N ASN A 116 15.79 7.96 23.71
CA ASN A 116 14.64 8.47 24.46
C ASN A 116 13.27 8.08 23.85
N LEU A 117 13.25 7.30 22.76
CA LEU A 117 12.00 6.97 22.08
C LEU A 117 11.57 5.53 22.39
N ASN A 118 10.45 5.40 23.06
CA ASN A 118 9.72 4.13 23.16
C ASN A 118 8.63 4.09 22.09
N TYR A 119 8.73 3.19 21.11
CA TYR A 119 7.75 3.12 20.02
C TYR A 119 7.15 1.72 19.81
N LYS A 120 5.88 1.70 19.37
CA LYS A 120 5.21 0.51 18.84
C LYS A 120 5.16 0.62 17.32
N ASN A 121 5.54 -0.44 16.61
CA ASN A 121 5.55 -0.42 15.14
C ASN A 121 4.51 -1.38 14.55
N TYR A 122 3.37 -0.85 14.13
CA TYR A 122 2.29 -1.55 13.44
C TYR A 122 2.48 -1.61 11.91
N ALA A 123 3.55 -0.99 11.38
CA ALA A 123 3.82 -1.00 9.95
C ALA A 123 4.19 -2.41 9.47
N LEU A 124 3.67 -2.79 8.30
CA LEU A 124 3.91 -4.07 7.65
C LEU A 124 4.13 -3.91 6.15
N ASN A 125 4.98 -4.79 5.61
CA ASN A 125 5.25 -4.82 4.17
C ASN A 125 3.95 -5.11 3.41
N SER A 126 3.83 -4.55 2.21
CA SER A 126 2.68 -4.74 1.30
C SER A 126 1.33 -4.21 1.78
N TYR A 127 1.24 -3.55 2.93
CA TYR A 127 0.00 -2.90 3.35
C TYR A 127 -0.39 -1.80 2.35
N GLY A 128 -1.67 -1.77 1.98
CA GLY A 128 -2.31 -0.63 1.35
C GLY A 128 -2.73 0.42 2.38
N LEU A 129 -3.08 1.61 1.92
CA LEU A 129 -3.49 2.70 2.82
C LEU A 129 -4.76 2.35 3.62
N ASP A 130 -5.66 1.54 3.06
CA ASP A 130 -6.83 0.98 3.75
C ASP A 130 -6.46 0.10 4.96
N GLN A 131 -5.45 -0.77 4.81
CA GLN A 131 -4.97 -1.61 5.91
C GLN A 131 -4.23 -0.79 6.97
N ILE A 132 -3.44 0.21 6.56
CA ILE A 132 -2.79 1.16 7.46
C ILE A 132 -3.84 1.91 8.29
N PHE A 133 -4.88 2.43 7.63
CA PHE A 133 -5.99 3.12 8.28
C PHE A 133 -6.75 2.21 9.25
N LEU A 134 -7.11 1.00 8.84
CA LEU A 134 -7.83 0.05 9.69
C LEU A 134 -6.98 -0.44 10.87
N SER A 135 -5.68 -0.66 10.68
CA SER A 135 -4.76 -0.99 11.77
C SER A 135 -4.78 0.11 12.85
N TYR A 136 -4.74 1.38 12.41
CA TYR A 136 -4.89 2.49 13.33
C TYR A 136 -6.28 2.52 14.02
N LYS A 137 -7.38 2.39 13.26
CA LYS A 137 -8.74 2.38 13.84
C LYS A 137 -8.93 1.29 14.90
N LEU A 138 -8.34 0.12 14.69
CA LEU A 138 -8.40 -1.00 15.62
C LEU A 138 -7.59 -0.76 16.90
N THR A 139 -6.51 0.00 16.83
CA THR A 139 -5.53 0.12 17.93
C THR A 139 -5.40 1.54 18.50
N ALA A 140 -6.14 2.52 17.97
CA ALA A 140 -6.04 3.92 18.39
C ALA A 140 -6.28 4.11 19.91
N HIS A 141 -7.23 3.36 20.47
CA HIS A 141 -7.56 3.40 21.91
C HIS A 141 -6.41 2.88 22.79
N LEU A 142 -5.55 1.97 22.27
CA LEU A 142 -4.34 1.47 22.95
C LEU A 142 -3.17 2.47 22.90
N ASN A 143 -3.33 3.56 22.16
CA ASN A 143 -2.29 4.54 21.89
C ASN A 143 -2.73 5.95 22.26
N GLN A 144 -3.49 6.10 23.37
CA GLN A 144 -3.94 7.39 23.88
C GLN A 144 -2.74 8.28 24.27
N ASN A 145 -2.88 9.58 24.08
CA ASN A 145 -1.88 10.60 24.39
C ASN A 145 -0.50 10.37 23.74
N ARG A 146 -0.44 9.66 22.60
CA ARG A 146 0.80 9.36 21.89
C ARG A 146 0.95 10.22 20.64
N THR A 147 2.17 10.29 20.14
CA THR A 147 2.44 10.72 18.78
C THR A 147 2.23 9.55 17.82
N ILE A 148 1.31 9.73 16.88
CA ILE A 148 0.99 8.75 15.85
C ILE A 148 1.68 9.17 14.55
N ILE A 149 2.56 8.32 14.04
CA ILE A 149 3.27 8.55 12.78
C ILE A 149 2.72 7.60 11.74
N PHE A 150 2.10 8.15 10.71
CA PHE A 150 1.75 7.42 9.49
C PHE A 150 2.87 7.58 8.48
N GLY A 151 3.35 6.45 7.93
CA GLY A 151 4.35 6.48 6.87
C GLY A 151 3.95 5.56 5.73
N PHE A 152 3.71 6.11 4.56
CA PHE A 152 3.25 5.35 3.41
C PHE A 152 3.85 5.88 2.11
N LEU A 153 4.07 4.95 1.20
CA LEU A 153 4.36 5.29 -0.18
C LEU A 153 3.07 5.84 -0.83
N LEU A 154 3.16 6.89 -1.62
CA LEU A 154 1.95 7.45 -2.27
C LEU A 154 1.21 6.42 -3.13
N GLU A 155 1.92 5.42 -3.67
CA GLU A 155 1.32 4.31 -4.42
C GLU A 155 0.56 3.30 -3.54
N ASP A 156 0.73 3.33 -2.22
CA ASP A 156 -0.06 2.48 -1.32
C ASP A 156 -1.56 2.83 -1.37
N LEU A 157 -1.89 4.05 -1.84
CA LEU A 157 -3.26 4.45 -2.14
C LEU A 157 -3.88 3.60 -3.26
N ASP A 158 -3.11 3.19 -4.28
CA ASP A 158 -3.62 2.33 -5.34
C ASP A 158 -4.04 0.96 -4.82
N ARG A 159 -3.33 0.47 -3.80
CA ARG A 159 -3.65 -0.81 -3.15
C ARG A 159 -5.00 -0.79 -2.45
N SER A 160 -5.47 0.38 -2.05
CA SER A 160 -6.75 0.53 -1.34
C SER A 160 -7.99 0.21 -2.18
N ILE A 161 -7.87 0.17 -3.51
CA ILE A 161 -8.99 -0.17 -4.39
C ILE A 161 -9.08 -1.66 -4.73
N PHE A 162 -8.08 -2.45 -4.36
CA PHE A 162 -8.05 -3.88 -4.61
C PHE A 162 -8.63 -4.68 -3.43
N TYR A 163 -9.46 -5.67 -3.71
CA TYR A 163 -9.85 -6.67 -2.73
C TYR A 163 -8.98 -7.93 -2.79
N ASN A 164 -8.10 -8.00 -3.77
CA ASN A 164 -7.21 -9.11 -3.98
C ASN A 164 -5.90 -8.63 -4.63
N ARG A 165 -4.87 -8.59 -3.85
CA ARG A 165 -3.50 -8.31 -4.28
C ARG A 165 -2.57 -9.19 -3.47
N ASP A 166 -1.83 -10.08 -4.13
CA ASP A 166 -0.98 -11.07 -3.49
C ASP A 166 -1.76 -12.01 -2.54
N TYR A 167 -2.78 -11.49 -1.88
CA TYR A 167 -3.68 -12.14 -0.92
C TYR A 167 -5.04 -11.43 -0.92
N GLU A 168 -6.06 -12.09 -0.38
CA GLU A 168 -7.34 -11.41 -0.12
C GLU A 168 -7.18 -10.38 0.98
N LYS A 169 -7.80 -9.24 0.78
CA LYS A 169 -7.77 -8.14 1.74
C LYS A 169 -9.14 -7.49 1.87
N VAL A 170 -9.30 -6.79 2.95
CA VAL A 170 -10.43 -5.91 3.18
C VAL A 170 -10.54 -4.86 2.06
N LEU A 171 -11.75 -4.42 1.80
CA LEU A 171 -12.02 -3.31 0.90
C LEU A 171 -12.95 -2.31 1.56
N ILE A 172 -12.58 -1.04 1.52
CA ILE A 172 -13.45 0.07 1.91
C ILE A 172 -14.08 0.63 0.65
N LYS A 173 -15.42 0.66 0.61
CA LYS A 173 -16.21 1.14 -0.51
C LYS A 173 -17.05 2.33 -0.08
N ASN A 174 -17.23 3.28 -0.99
CA ASN A 174 -18.27 4.30 -0.87
C ASN A 174 -19.56 3.77 -1.53
N GLU A 175 -20.57 3.53 -0.72
CA GLU A 175 -21.91 3.12 -1.16
C GLU A 175 -22.94 4.13 -0.62
N ASN A 176 -23.66 4.79 -1.50
CA ASN A 176 -24.65 5.81 -1.13
C ASN A 176 -24.13 6.92 -0.21
N SER A 177 -22.91 7.38 -0.46
CA SER A 177 -22.19 8.38 0.35
C SER A 177 -21.77 7.91 1.75
N GLU A 178 -21.88 6.63 2.03
CA GLU A 178 -21.34 5.99 3.24
C GLU A 178 -20.18 5.09 2.90
N PHE A 179 -19.12 5.14 3.73
CA PHE A 179 -17.97 4.26 3.58
C PHE A 179 -18.18 2.99 4.41
N ILE A 180 -18.30 1.88 3.72
CA ILE A 180 -18.51 0.56 4.32
C ILE A 180 -17.29 -0.33 4.14
N ILE A 181 -17.03 -1.17 5.15
CA ILE A 181 -15.96 -2.17 5.12
C ILE A 181 -16.57 -3.47 4.59
N THR A 182 -15.99 -4.00 3.52
CA THR A 182 -16.42 -5.24 2.88
C THR A 182 -15.28 -6.24 2.80
N ASN A 183 -15.60 -7.46 2.39
CA ASN A 183 -14.63 -8.56 2.29
C ASN A 183 -14.00 -8.92 3.65
N THR A 184 -14.82 -8.96 4.70
CA THR A 184 -14.45 -9.43 6.05
C THR A 184 -15.39 -10.53 6.52
N PRO A 185 -14.90 -11.57 7.19
CA PRO A 185 -13.49 -11.86 7.43
C PRO A 185 -12.74 -12.17 6.13
N VAL A 186 -11.49 -11.73 6.04
CA VAL A 186 -10.63 -12.02 4.89
C VAL A 186 -10.38 -13.53 4.81
N ASN A 187 -10.59 -14.12 3.66
CA ASN A 187 -10.31 -15.53 3.43
C ASN A 187 -8.90 -15.72 2.88
N ILE A 188 -7.99 -16.27 3.69
CA ILE A 188 -6.62 -16.58 3.29
C ILE A 188 -6.47 -17.97 2.66
N GLU A 189 -7.44 -18.87 2.90
CA GLU A 189 -7.49 -20.18 2.24
C GLU A 189 -8.03 -20.01 0.83
N LYS A 190 -7.29 -19.34 -0.02
CA LYS A 190 -7.79 -19.12 -1.34
C LYS A 190 -7.80 -20.40 -2.14
N LYS A 191 -8.98 -20.88 -2.43
CA LYS A 191 -9.22 -21.71 -3.57
C LYS A 191 -8.90 -20.88 -4.81
N ASN A 192 -7.87 -21.28 -5.56
CA ASN A 192 -7.77 -20.87 -6.94
C ASN A 192 -9.12 -21.20 -7.57
N SER A 193 -10.03 -20.24 -7.61
CA SER A 193 -11.21 -20.41 -8.43
C SER A 193 -10.65 -20.54 -9.85
N SER A 194 -10.58 -21.75 -10.32
CA SER A 194 -10.31 -22.07 -11.71
C SER A 194 -11.53 -21.61 -12.52
N SER A 195 -11.82 -20.32 -12.53
CA SER A 195 -12.60 -19.76 -13.60
C SER A 195 -11.72 -19.96 -14.84
N PHE A 196 -12.20 -20.73 -15.77
CA PHE A 196 -11.54 -20.93 -17.04
C PHE A 196 -11.53 -19.58 -17.75
N ASP A 197 -10.42 -18.87 -17.62
CA ASP A 197 -10.22 -17.56 -18.21
C ASP A 197 -9.51 -17.69 -19.53
N PHE A 198 -10.00 -17.01 -20.57
CA PHE A 198 -9.31 -16.92 -21.85
C PHE A 198 -8.18 -15.88 -21.77
N TYR A 199 -6.99 -16.34 -21.46
CA TYR A 199 -5.82 -15.47 -21.28
C TYR A 199 -5.36 -14.80 -22.58
N LEU A 200 -5.53 -15.45 -23.73
CA LEU A 200 -5.22 -14.85 -25.03
C LEU A 200 -6.09 -13.60 -25.28
N ILE A 201 -7.38 -13.64 -24.96
CA ILE A 201 -8.27 -12.49 -25.13
C ILE A 201 -7.82 -11.35 -24.20
N LYS A 202 -7.50 -11.66 -22.95
CA LYS A 202 -7.00 -10.68 -21.97
C LYS A 202 -5.69 -10.06 -22.44
N PHE A 203 -4.74 -10.88 -22.87
CA PHE A 203 -3.48 -10.43 -23.44
C PHE A 203 -3.69 -9.47 -24.61
N LEU A 204 -4.48 -9.86 -25.61
CA LEU A 204 -4.73 -9.05 -26.79
C LEU A 204 -5.45 -7.72 -26.45
N SER A 205 -6.38 -7.72 -25.50
CA SER A 205 -7.08 -6.50 -25.07
C SER A 205 -6.13 -5.52 -24.39
N ASN A 206 -5.15 -6.02 -23.64
CA ASN A 206 -4.18 -5.20 -22.91
C ASN A 206 -2.93 -4.85 -23.74
N PHE A 207 -2.66 -5.60 -24.80
CA PHE A 207 -1.47 -5.41 -25.65
C PHE A 207 -1.42 -4.03 -26.33
N LYS A 208 -2.59 -3.46 -26.65
CA LYS A 208 -2.69 -2.11 -27.19
C LYS A 208 -2.14 -1.04 -26.24
N ASN A 209 -2.33 -1.23 -24.94
CA ASN A 209 -1.83 -0.32 -23.90
C ASN A 209 -0.31 -0.44 -23.76
N LEU A 210 0.22 -1.66 -23.91
CA LEU A 210 1.65 -1.92 -23.91
C LEU A 210 2.38 -1.22 -25.08
N ILE A 211 1.81 -1.28 -26.29
CA ILE A 211 2.41 -0.66 -27.47
C ILE A 211 2.38 0.87 -27.40
N LYS A 212 1.37 1.45 -26.77
CA LYS A 212 1.22 2.91 -26.68
C LYS A 212 2.14 3.58 -25.66
N ASN A 213 2.99 2.84 -24.95
CA ASN A 213 3.74 3.31 -23.78
C ASN A 213 2.86 3.94 -22.68
N ASP A 214 1.54 3.75 -22.74
CA ASP A 214 0.58 4.17 -21.72
C ASP A 214 0.45 3.15 -20.59
N PHE A 215 1.24 2.09 -20.67
CA PHE A 215 1.27 1.05 -19.67
C PHE A 215 1.96 1.57 -18.41
N ASP A 216 1.18 1.99 -17.46
CA ASP A 216 1.62 2.23 -16.08
C ASP A 216 1.21 1.04 -15.23
N PRO A 217 2.14 0.13 -14.88
CA PRO A 217 1.85 -1.02 -14.05
C PRO A 217 1.38 -0.63 -12.65
N ARG A 218 1.48 0.64 -12.29
CA ARG A 218 1.10 1.20 -11.00
C ARG A 218 -0.38 1.58 -10.92
N LEU A 219 -1.15 1.40 -11.96
CA LEU A 219 -2.56 1.80 -12.06
C LEU A 219 -2.80 3.30 -11.80
N ASP A 220 -1.82 4.12 -12.12
CA ASP A 220 -1.81 5.54 -11.81
C ASP A 220 -3.06 6.27 -12.29
N LYS A 221 -3.48 6.00 -13.51
CA LYS A 221 -4.60 6.68 -14.17
C LYS A 221 -5.98 6.05 -13.86
N CYS A 222 -6.01 4.93 -13.12
CA CYS A 222 -7.25 4.22 -12.87
C CYS A 222 -7.95 4.69 -11.60
N HIS A 223 -9.26 4.90 -11.69
CA HIS A 223 -10.10 5.21 -10.53
C HIS A 223 -9.62 6.40 -9.67
N ILE A 224 -9.08 7.46 -10.31
CA ILE A 224 -8.50 8.62 -9.58
C ILE A 224 -9.51 9.20 -8.60
N SER A 225 -10.72 9.55 -9.05
CA SER A 225 -11.75 10.13 -8.18
C SER A 225 -12.04 9.25 -6.97
N LYS A 226 -12.19 7.93 -7.16
CA LYS A 226 -12.42 6.99 -6.07
C LYS A 226 -11.26 6.94 -5.07
N LYS A 227 -10.02 7.03 -5.55
CA LYS A 227 -8.83 7.05 -4.69
C LYS A 227 -8.74 8.36 -3.91
N GLU A 228 -9.09 9.49 -4.52
CA GLU A 228 -9.15 10.79 -3.85
C GLU A 228 -10.23 10.81 -2.77
N ASP A 229 -11.41 10.27 -3.04
CA ASP A 229 -12.48 10.13 -2.06
C ASP A 229 -12.06 9.27 -0.86
N LEU A 230 -11.40 8.12 -1.13
CA LEU A 230 -10.87 7.25 -0.09
C LEU A 230 -9.80 7.95 0.74
N LEU A 231 -8.86 8.64 0.11
CA LEU A 231 -7.80 9.36 0.82
C LEU A 231 -8.38 10.44 1.74
N ASN A 232 -9.33 11.21 1.22
CA ASN A 232 -10.03 12.24 1.99
C ASN A 232 -10.79 11.63 3.19
N TYR A 233 -11.48 10.52 2.96
CA TYR A 233 -12.16 9.78 4.03
C TYR A 233 -11.17 9.30 5.11
N TYR A 234 -10.04 8.70 4.73
CA TYR A 234 -9.05 8.22 5.70
C TYR A 234 -8.50 9.35 6.54
N ILE A 235 -8.13 10.47 5.93
CA ILE A 235 -7.59 11.64 6.63
C ILE A 235 -8.62 12.18 7.64
N ASN A 236 -9.87 12.36 7.22
CA ASN A 236 -10.93 12.88 8.10
C ASN A 236 -11.22 11.94 9.27
N GLU A 237 -11.30 10.64 9.03
CA GLU A 237 -11.54 9.65 10.09
C GLU A 237 -10.32 9.50 11.04
N ILE A 238 -9.10 9.66 10.53
CA ILE A 238 -7.89 9.70 11.36
C ILE A 238 -7.92 10.93 12.27
N LEU A 239 -8.24 12.11 11.73
CA LEU A 239 -8.36 13.35 12.52
C LEU A 239 -9.43 13.22 13.61
N LYS A 240 -10.60 12.72 13.27
CA LYS A 240 -11.70 12.49 14.22
C LYS A 240 -11.29 11.50 15.33
N THR A 241 -10.62 10.40 14.95
CA THR A 241 -10.18 9.38 15.91
C THR A 241 -9.07 9.90 16.80
N SER A 242 -8.09 10.63 16.25
CA SER A 242 -6.98 11.19 17.02
C SER A 242 -7.44 12.23 18.05
N SER A 243 -8.41 13.06 17.69
CA SER A 243 -9.01 14.02 18.62
C SER A 243 -9.70 13.33 19.80
N LYS A 244 -10.37 12.19 19.54
CA LYS A 244 -11.00 11.37 20.59
C LYS A 244 -9.98 10.84 21.61
N PHE A 245 -8.78 10.48 21.17
CA PHE A 245 -7.74 9.85 21.98
C PHE A 245 -6.58 10.79 22.33
N ASN A 246 -6.73 12.10 22.10
CA ASN A 246 -5.73 13.14 22.39
C ASN A 246 -4.35 12.81 21.79
N GLN A 247 -4.32 12.50 20.49
CA GLN A 247 -3.12 12.07 19.79
C GLN A 247 -2.58 13.18 18.90
N LYS A 248 -1.24 13.32 18.86
CA LYS A 248 -0.54 14.18 17.91
C LYS A 248 -0.30 13.40 16.62
N LEU A 249 -0.64 13.98 15.47
CA LEU A 249 -0.54 13.30 14.18
C LEU A 249 0.63 13.81 13.35
N VAL A 250 1.38 12.86 12.79
CA VAL A 250 2.44 13.10 11.81
C VAL A 250 2.24 12.18 10.62
N PHE A 251 2.33 12.72 9.41
CA PHE A 251 2.34 11.95 8.18
C PHE A 251 3.69 12.10 7.49
N ILE A 252 4.31 10.98 7.17
CA ILE A 252 5.50 10.89 6.32
C ILE A 252 5.04 10.32 4.98
N THR A 253 5.10 11.10 3.92
CA THR A 253 4.80 10.63 2.57
C THR A 253 6.08 10.24 1.87
N PHE A 254 6.18 8.99 1.42
CA PHE A 254 7.31 8.47 0.65
C PHE A 254 6.98 8.46 -0.84
N ASN A 255 8.03 8.55 -1.65
CA ASN A 255 7.95 8.57 -3.10
C ASN A 255 8.91 7.54 -3.69
N LEU A 256 8.60 7.07 -4.89
CA LEU A 256 9.55 6.30 -5.67
C LEU A 256 10.66 7.21 -6.23
N LYS A 257 11.78 6.59 -6.61
CA LYS A 257 12.88 7.27 -7.29
C LYS A 257 12.41 7.98 -8.55
N GLU A 258 11.59 7.33 -9.34
CA GLU A 258 11.02 7.83 -10.58
C GLU A 258 10.20 9.11 -10.39
N ASP A 259 9.53 9.25 -9.26
CA ASP A 259 8.76 10.46 -8.93
C ASP A 259 9.68 11.66 -8.71
N LEU A 260 10.85 11.46 -8.10
CA LEU A 260 11.84 12.53 -7.91
C LEU A 260 12.47 13.00 -9.23
N ILE A 261 12.57 12.11 -10.21
CA ILE A 261 13.14 12.42 -11.54
C ILE A 261 12.10 13.13 -12.41
N LYS A 262 10.85 12.69 -12.35
CA LYS A 262 9.73 13.20 -13.15
C LYS A 262 9.02 14.37 -12.44
N LYS A 263 7.90 14.81 -13.02
CA LYS A 263 6.98 15.74 -12.36
C LYS A 263 6.20 15.02 -11.27
N PRO A 264 5.77 15.75 -10.22
CA PRO A 264 4.90 15.18 -9.18
C PRO A 264 3.65 14.52 -9.78
N THR A 265 3.25 13.42 -9.17
CA THR A 265 2.03 12.71 -9.57
C THR A 265 0.79 13.40 -8.98
N TRP A 266 -0.39 13.10 -9.53
CA TRP A 266 -1.66 13.56 -8.96
C TRP A 266 -1.80 13.12 -7.49
N ARG A 267 -1.28 11.96 -7.10
CA ARG A 267 -1.29 11.46 -5.70
C ARG A 267 -0.56 12.42 -4.77
N TYR A 268 0.60 12.89 -5.20
CA TYR A 268 1.37 13.86 -4.42
C TYR A 268 0.60 15.17 -4.25
N GLU A 269 0.08 15.72 -5.34
CA GLU A 269 -0.64 17.00 -5.29
C GLU A 269 -1.90 16.91 -4.43
N THR A 270 -2.69 15.85 -4.59
CA THR A 270 -3.90 15.63 -3.78
C THR A 270 -3.55 15.44 -2.30
N THR A 271 -2.56 14.59 -1.98
CA THR A 271 -2.15 14.35 -0.60
C THR A 271 -1.64 15.63 0.06
N LYS A 272 -0.77 16.37 -0.62
CA LYS A 272 -0.23 17.64 -0.15
C LYS A 272 -1.32 18.68 0.13
N LYS A 273 -2.31 18.79 -0.77
CA LYS A 273 -3.45 19.70 -0.61
C LYS A 273 -4.29 19.34 0.62
N LEU A 274 -4.59 18.06 0.81
CA LEU A 274 -5.40 17.60 1.95
C LEU A 274 -4.64 17.80 3.28
N LEU A 275 -3.36 17.46 3.35
CA LEU A 275 -2.56 17.61 4.55
C LEU A 275 -2.29 19.08 4.91
N LYS A 276 -2.10 19.96 3.93
CA LYS A 276 -1.90 21.41 4.17
C LYS A 276 -3.09 22.05 4.91
N ASN A 277 -4.28 21.58 4.69
CA ASN A 277 -5.51 22.10 5.27
C ASN A 277 -5.91 21.39 6.58
N SER A 278 -5.05 20.54 7.11
CA SER A 278 -5.28 19.76 8.33
C SER A 278 -4.33 20.21 9.47
N SER A 279 -4.62 19.75 10.67
CA SER A 279 -3.72 19.91 11.85
C SER A 279 -2.58 18.87 11.90
N ILE A 280 -2.40 18.10 10.83
CA ILE A 280 -1.40 17.04 10.73
C ILE A 280 -0.03 17.65 10.40
N ILE A 281 0.99 17.23 11.15
CA ILE A 281 2.38 17.55 10.81
C ILE A 281 2.77 16.73 9.58
N HIS A 282 3.16 17.38 8.49
CA HIS A 282 3.57 16.69 7.27
C HIS A 282 5.10 16.71 7.10
N VAL A 283 5.68 15.50 6.98
CA VAL A 283 7.06 15.28 6.54
C VAL A 283 7.00 14.87 5.07
N ASP A 284 7.25 15.81 4.19
CA ASP A 284 7.18 15.66 2.74
C ASP A 284 8.52 15.19 2.19
N SER A 285 8.72 13.87 2.05
CA SER A 285 10.00 13.33 1.58
C SER A 285 10.31 13.74 0.13
N TYR A 286 9.28 13.93 -0.73
CA TYR A 286 9.48 14.41 -2.09
C TYR A 286 10.13 15.80 -2.10
N ALA A 287 9.51 16.77 -1.43
CA ALA A 287 10.04 18.12 -1.40
C ALA A 287 11.43 18.17 -0.75
N LEU A 288 11.61 17.42 0.35
CA LEU A 288 12.87 17.35 1.07
C LEU A 288 14.01 16.82 0.21
N LEU A 289 13.85 15.63 -0.39
CA LEU A 289 14.87 14.98 -1.18
C LEU A 289 15.11 15.71 -2.52
N LYS A 290 14.06 16.28 -3.11
CA LYS A 290 14.19 17.11 -4.31
C LYS A 290 15.03 18.36 -4.06
N ASN A 291 14.81 19.04 -2.94
CA ASN A 291 15.59 20.19 -2.52
C ASN A 291 17.05 19.82 -2.21
N LYS A 292 17.27 18.72 -1.49
CA LYS A 292 18.62 18.22 -1.17
C LYS A 292 19.43 17.86 -2.42
N SER A 293 18.81 17.21 -3.40
CA SER A 293 19.46 16.82 -4.65
C SER A 293 19.65 17.97 -5.63
N GLN A 294 18.99 19.11 -5.45
CA GLN A 294 18.91 20.19 -6.43
C GLN A 294 18.51 19.69 -7.83
N SER A 295 17.71 18.62 -7.87
CA SER A 295 17.29 17.90 -9.09
C SER A 295 18.46 17.22 -9.85
N ASN A 296 19.62 17.07 -9.26
CA ASN A 296 20.72 16.31 -9.81
C ASN A 296 20.41 14.81 -9.78
N LEU A 297 20.47 14.15 -10.94
CA LEU A 297 20.12 12.74 -11.10
C LEU A 297 21.08 11.81 -10.33
N ASP A 298 22.39 12.12 -10.35
CA ASP A 298 23.38 11.30 -9.63
C ASP A 298 23.14 11.35 -8.13
N GLU A 299 22.83 12.53 -7.61
CA GLU A 299 22.47 12.69 -6.20
C GLU A 299 21.18 11.95 -5.85
N ILE A 300 20.12 12.04 -6.68
CA ILE A 300 18.87 11.29 -6.50
C ILE A 300 19.16 9.78 -6.46
N ASN A 301 20.04 9.28 -7.31
CA ASN A 301 20.42 7.87 -7.34
C ASN A 301 21.02 7.41 -6.00
N THR A 302 21.69 8.28 -5.26
CA THR A 302 22.28 7.95 -3.95
C THR A 302 21.27 7.83 -2.81
N TYR A 303 19.99 8.13 -3.03
CA TYR A 303 18.94 8.08 -2.00
C TYR A 303 18.20 6.75 -1.91
N PHE A 304 18.41 5.86 -2.87
CA PHE A 304 17.66 4.61 -2.98
C PHE A 304 18.60 3.40 -2.98
N GLY A 305 18.15 2.33 -2.31
CA GLY A 305 18.81 1.03 -2.34
C GLY A 305 18.44 0.20 -3.57
N ASP A 306 19.07 -0.96 -3.70
CA ASP A 306 18.81 -1.92 -4.78
C ASP A 306 17.36 -2.46 -4.76
N ASP A 307 16.75 -2.48 -3.59
CA ASP A 307 15.35 -2.87 -3.36
C ASP A 307 14.34 -1.75 -3.66
N LYS A 308 14.81 -0.63 -4.20
CA LYS A 308 14.04 0.59 -4.54
C LYS A 308 13.44 1.35 -3.35
N HIS A 309 13.68 0.93 -2.12
CA HIS A 309 13.35 1.72 -0.95
C HIS A 309 14.36 2.84 -0.73
N ASN A 310 13.97 3.82 0.07
CA ASN A 310 14.91 4.79 0.61
C ASN A 310 16.04 4.07 1.33
N ASN A 311 17.28 4.52 1.14
CA ASN A 311 18.42 4.00 1.87
C ASN A 311 18.71 4.82 3.14
N LYS A 312 19.75 4.44 3.89
CA LYS A 312 20.14 5.09 5.13
C LYS A 312 20.26 6.62 4.98
N LYS A 313 20.94 7.11 3.94
CA LYS A 313 21.16 8.55 3.71
C LYS A 313 19.85 9.33 3.57
N SER A 314 18.91 8.83 2.80
CA SER A 314 17.62 9.49 2.63
C SER A 314 16.74 9.37 3.88
N PHE A 315 16.77 8.24 4.59
CA PHE A 315 16.06 8.10 5.85
C PHE A 315 16.61 9.03 6.93
N GLU A 316 17.92 9.28 6.99
CA GLU A 316 18.51 10.27 7.90
C GLU A 316 17.89 11.66 7.68
N TYR A 317 17.84 12.14 6.44
CA TYR A 317 17.19 13.42 6.15
C TYR A 317 15.72 13.47 6.55
N ILE A 318 14.98 12.40 6.30
CA ILE A 318 13.54 12.31 6.61
C ILE A 318 13.32 12.30 8.13
N ILE A 319 14.14 11.56 8.87
CA ILE A 319 14.07 11.45 10.32
C ILE A 319 14.49 12.76 11.01
N ASP A 320 15.53 13.43 10.50
CA ASP A 320 15.94 14.76 10.99
C ASP A 320 14.82 15.79 10.80
N ASP A 321 14.13 15.78 9.64
CA ASP A 321 12.98 16.65 9.41
C ASP A 321 11.79 16.28 10.31
N LEU A 322 11.56 14.99 10.56
CA LEU A 322 10.57 14.51 11.51
C LEU A 322 10.83 15.06 12.91
N PHE A 323 12.02 14.86 13.45
CA PHE A 323 12.33 15.32 14.82
C PHE A 323 12.36 16.84 14.96
N ARG A 324 12.74 17.56 13.91
CA ARG A 324 12.66 19.02 13.93
C ARG A 324 11.23 19.55 14.00
N LYS A 325 10.25 18.80 13.52
CA LYS A 325 8.82 19.16 13.50
C LYS A 325 8.04 18.63 14.70
N LEU A 326 8.55 17.64 15.41
CA LEU A 326 7.98 17.11 16.65
C LEU A 326 8.26 18.03 17.85
#